data_9e036c1739ff419f0272fe054f23e9a6
#
_entry.id   9e036c1739ff419f0272fe054f23e9a6
#
_cell.length_a   1.000
_cell.length_b   1.000
_cell.length_c   1.000
_cell.angle_alpha   90.00
_cell.angle_beta   90.00
_cell.angle_gamma   90.00
#
_symmetry.space_group_name_H-M   'P 1'
#
loop_
_entity.id
_entity.type
_entity.pdbx_description
1 polymer ?
#
loop_
_entity_poly.entity_id
_entity_poly.type
_entity_poly.pdbx_seq_one_letter_code
_entity_poly.pdbx_strand_id
1 'polypeptide(L)'
;MADRTPLPHCKEFDLHTIFQFNMGVQNINRGVVLTGILGVLVSAYTLYVEMAAESRPGYKALCDFAEHASCSRVLTSEFSKAFGLLPKNSAFEVPNCIYGTLFYCIMIFLSTYDNIAVVRLQLLLNAASLITCVYLAYLLIFVLHDFCIVCVSTYVINACLTYLSLKKHSLLNKKQK
;
A
#
# COMPACT_ATOMS: atom_id res chain seq x y z
N MET A 1 5.11 2.79 -67.50
CA MET A 1 5.75 3.30 -66.29
C MET A 1 4.75 3.04 -65.13
N ALA A 2 5.00 1.98 -64.37
CA ALA A 2 4.17 1.60 -63.23
C ALA A 2 4.74 2.26 -61.99
N ASP A 3 3.97 3.18 -61.44
CA ASP A 3 4.27 3.87 -60.18
C ASP A 3 4.17 2.86 -59.00
N ARG A 4 5.28 2.45 -58.45
CA ARG A 4 5.33 1.63 -57.23
C ARG A 4 5.31 2.56 -56.03
N THR A 5 4.12 2.87 -55.52
CA THR A 5 3.97 3.45 -54.20
C THR A 5 4.61 2.50 -53.16
N PRO A 6 5.51 2.95 -52.32
CA PRO A 6 6.05 2.09 -51.28
C PRO A 6 4.95 1.78 -50.25
N LEU A 7 4.76 0.49 -49.99
CA LEU A 7 3.91 -0.02 -48.93
C LEU A 7 4.32 0.61 -47.56
N PRO A 8 3.33 1.02 -46.74
CA PRO A 8 3.66 1.56 -45.41
C PRO A 8 4.44 0.52 -44.63
N HIS A 9 5.58 0.94 -44.10
CA HIS A 9 6.43 0.17 -43.19
C HIS A 9 5.55 -0.46 -42.10
N CYS A 10 5.25 -1.75 -42.22
CA CYS A 10 4.90 -2.58 -41.07
C CYS A 10 6.05 -2.43 -40.09
N LYS A 11 5.81 -1.74 -38.97
CA LYS A 11 6.75 -1.77 -37.85
C LYS A 11 6.94 -3.24 -37.53
N GLU A 12 8.11 -3.75 -37.83
CA GLU A 12 8.57 -5.08 -37.45
C GLU A 12 8.30 -5.19 -35.94
N PHE A 13 7.30 -6.01 -35.64
CA PHE A 13 6.77 -6.15 -34.27
C PHE A 13 7.79 -6.98 -33.50
N ASP A 14 8.77 -6.30 -32.91
CA ASP A 14 9.94 -6.91 -32.29
C ASP A 14 9.48 -7.77 -31.08
N LEU A 15 9.43 -9.07 -31.32
CA LEU A 15 9.06 -10.10 -30.33
C LEU A 15 9.89 -9.97 -29.04
N HIS A 16 11.14 -9.52 -29.19
CA HIS A 16 12.04 -9.28 -28.07
C HIS A 16 11.57 -8.11 -27.19
N THR A 17 11.09 -7.04 -27.79
CA THR A 17 10.56 -5.86 -27.05
C THR A 17 9.30 -6.23 -26.27
N ILE A 18 8.41 -7.08 -26.84
CA ILE A 18 7.21 -7.56 -26.14
C ILE A 18 7.59 -8.47 -24.97
N PHE A 19 8.53 -9.36 -25.18
CA PHE A 19 9.00 -10.26 -24.12
C PHE A 19 9.60 -9.49 -22.95
N GLN A 20 10.46 -8.51 -23.22
CA GLN A 20 11.06 -7.63 -22.21
C GLN A 20 9.99 -6.80 -21.46
N PHE A 21 8.97 -6.30 -22.18
CA PHE A 21 7.86 -5.56 -21.59
C PHE A 21 7.07 -6.46 -20.63
N ASN A 22 6.66 -7.65 -21.07
CA ASN A 22 5.89 -8.59 -20.25
C ASN A 22 6.66 -9.00 -18.98
N MET A 23 7.96 -9.28 -19.11
CA MET A 23 8.81 -9.57 -17.94
C MET A 23 8.88 -8.38 -16.97
N GLY A 24 8.97 -7.15 -17.49
CA GLY A 24 8.98 -5.93 -16.67
C GLY A 24 7.70 -5.76 -15.85
N VAL A 25 6.54 -5.94 -16.47
CA VAL A 25 5.22 -5.84 -15.79
C VAL A 25 5.05 -6.97 -14.78
N GLN A 26 5.38 -8.21 -15.13
CA GLN A 26 5.29 -9.35 -14.21
C GLN A 26 6.16 -9.17 -12.97
N ASN A 27 7.38 -8.65 -13.11
CA ASN A 27 8.26 -8.39 -11.97
C ASN A 27 7.68 -7.31 -11.05
N ILE A 28 7.05 -6.27 -11.60
CA ILE A 28 6.36 -5.26 -10.80
C ILE A 28 5.15 -5.86 -10.10
N ASN A 29 4.33 -6.66 -10.77
CA ASN A 29 3.19 -7.34 -10.15
C ASN A 29 3.62 -8.23 -8.98
N ARG A 30 4.70 -9.01 -9.15
CA ARG A 30 5.30 -9.78 -8.05
C ARG A 30 5.75 -8.88 -6.90
N GLY A 31 6.37 -7.73 -7.19
CA GLY A 31 6.74 -6.75 -6.20
C GLY A 31 5.54 -6.23 -5.42
N VAL A 32 4.43 -5.88 -6.10
CA VAL A 32 3.18 -5.42 -5.45
C VAL A 32 2.60 -6.52 -4.56
N VAL A 33 2.55 -7.77 -5.06
CA VAL A 33 2.03 -8.91 -4.27
C VAL A 33 2.88 -9.14 -3.02
N LEU A 34 4.20 -9.20 -3.13
CA LEU A 34 5.10 -9.44 -1.99
C LEU A 34 5.00 -8.30 -0.97
N THR A 35 5.00 -7.05 -1.43
CA THR A 35 4.85 -5.87 -0.55
C THR A 35 3.46 -5.84 0.10
N GLY A 36 2.41 -6.21 -0.63
CA GLY A 36 1.06 -6.33 -0.10
C GLY A 36 0.93 -7.44 0.96
N ILE A 37 1.53 -8.60 0.73
CA ILE A 37 1.57 -9.69 1.74
C ILE A 37 2.27 -9.23 3.00
N LEU A 38 3.41 -8.53 2.87
CA LEU A 38 4.11 -7.96 4.02
C LEU A 38 3.21 -6.97 4.77
N GLY A 39 2.44 -6.14 4.05
CA GLY A 39 1.45 -5.24 4.64
C GLY A 39 0.36 -5.96 5.42
N VAL A 40 -0.18 -7.07 4.88
CA VAL A 40 -1.16 -7.91 5.57
C VAL A 40 -0.56 -8.50 6.86
N LEU A 41 0.66 -9.02 6.81
CA LEU A 41 1.34 -9.58 7.99
C LEU A 41 1.57 -8.53 9.08
N VAL A 42 2.02 -7.33 8.71
CA VAL A 42 2.18 -6.22 9.65
C VAL A 42 0.83 -5.81 10.25
N SER A 43 -0.23 -5.73 9.44
CA SER A 43 -1.58 -5.41 9.92
C SER A 43 -2.14 -6.50 10.84
N ALA A 44 -1.89 -7.78 10.56
CA ALA A 44 -2.28 -8.89 11.44
C ALA A 44 -1.56 -8.84 12.79
N TYR A 45 -0.25 -8.55 12.78
CA TYR A 45 0.51 -8.33 14.01
C TYR A 45 -0.03 -7.12 14.80
N THR A 46 -0.35 -6.02 14.12
CA THR A 46 -0.95 -4.83 14.73
C THR A 46 -2.27 -5.18 15.45
N LEU A 47 -3.15 -5.91 14.77
CA LEU A 47 -4.42 -6.36 15.36
C LEU A 47 -4.20 -7.24 16.60
N TYR A 48 -3.23 -8.16 16.52
CA TYR A 48 -2.87 -9.00 17.67
C TYR A 48 -2.41 -8.16 18.87
N VAL A 49 -1.54 -7.17 18.66
CA VAL A 49 -1.04 -6.29 19.73
C VAL A 49 -2.18 -5.48 20.33
N GLU A 50 -3.07 -4.91 19.51
CA GLU A 50 -4.22 -4.12 19.96
C GLU A 50 -5.16 -4.95 20.83
N MET A 51 -5.56 -6.15 20.37
CA MET A 51 -6.42 -7.07 21.14
C MET A 51 -5.75 -7.58 22.42
N ALA A 52 -4.45 -7.87 22.37
CA ALA A 52 -3.71 -8.33 23.54
C ALA A 52 -3.56 -7.21 24.61
N ALA A 53 -3.35 -5.98 24.18
CA ALA A 53 -3.24 -4.83 25.07
C ALA A 53 -4.60 -4.44 25.69
N GLU A 54 -5.71 -4.60 24.97
CA GLU A 54 -7.07 -4.38 25.50
C GLU A 54 -7.47 -5.47 26.53
N SER A 55 -7.05 -6.73 26.30
CA SER A 55 -7.45 -7.85 27.14
C SER A 55 -6.56 -8.08 28.39
N ARG A 56 -5.34 -7.53 28.41
CA ARG A 56 -4.34 -7.77 29.45
C ARG A 56 -3.78 -6.47 30.00
N PRO A 57 -4.19 -6.00 31.19
CA PRO A 57 -3.60 -4.82 31.83
C PRO A 57 -2.08 -4.99 31.99
N GLY A 58 -1.30 -4.00 31.53
CA GLY A 58 0.17 -4.04 31.59
C GLY A 58 0.86 -4.85 30.49
N TYR A 59 0.12 -5.25 29.43
CA TYR A 59 0.72 -5.91 28.26
C TYR A 59 1.78 -5.01 27.61
N LYS A 60 2.95 -5.59 27.31
CA LYS A 60 4.01 -4.95 26.55
C LYS A 60 4.22 -5.70 25.25
N ALA A 61 4.11 -4.98 24.12
CA ALA A 61 4.39 -5.54 22.82
C ALA A 61 5.88 -5.78 22.59
N LEU A 62 6.24 -6.68 21.66
CA LEU A 62 7.65 -6.90 21.29
C LEU A 62 8.32 -5.64 20.71
N CYS A 63 7.54 -4.69 20.27
CA CYS A 63 7.99 -3.40 19.72
C CYS A 63 7.95 -2.24 20.73
N ASP A 64 7.76 -2.52 22.02
CA ASP A 64 7.89 -1.54 23.11
C ASP A 64 9.32 -1.53 23.62
N PHE A 65 10.18 -0.68 23.02
CA PHE A 65 11.62 -0.67 23.33
C PHE A 65 12.05 0.37 24.36
N ALA A 66 11.29 1.47 24.53
CA ALA A 66 11.64 2.58 25.42
C ALA A 66 10.38 3.34 25.88
N GLU A 67 10.55 4.24 26.84
CA GLU A 67 9.48 5.07 27.40
C GLU A 67 8.72 5.90 26.34
N HIS A 68 9.42 6.33 25.27
CA HIS A 68 8.87 7.09 24.14
C HIS A 68 8.87 6.27 22.82
N ALA A 69 8.95 4.94 22.90
CA ALA A 69 8.90 4.05 21.75
C ALA A 69 8.04 2.82 22.10
N SER A 70 6.72 3.01 22.09
CA SER A 70 5.75 2.02 22.52
C SER A 70 4.64 1.84 21.47
N CYS A 71 4.63 0.65 20.84
CA CYS A 71 3.53 0.26 19.96
C CYS A 71 2.23 0.08 20.73
N SER A 72 2.25 -0.58 21.89
CA SER A 72 1.04 -0.86 22.66
C SER A 72 0.29 0.41 23.03
N ARG A 73 0.99 1.47 23.42
CA ARG A 73 0.40 2.77 23.76
C ARG A 73 -0.22 3.48 22.55
N VAL A 74 0.47 3.47 21.42
CA VAL A 74 -0.03 4.05 20.17
C VAL A 74 -1.25 3.29 19.65
N LEU A 75 -1.20 1.95 19.66
CA LEU A 75 -2.25 1.09 19.12
C LEU A 75 -3.49 0.97 20.02
N THR A 76 -3.42 1.43 21.28
CA THR A 76 -4.58 1.54 22.18
C THR A 76 -5.10 2.98 22.32
N SER A 77 -4.49 3.93 21.61
CA SER A 77 -4.94 5.33 21.62
C SER A 77 -6.29 5.50 20.90
N GLU A 78 -6.98 6.60 21.17
CA GLU A 78 -8.26 6.92 20.48
C GLU A 78 -8.11 7.02 18.95
N PHE A 79 -6.90 7.25 18.45
CA PHE A 79 -6.59 7.36 17.03
C PHE A 79 -6.31 6.00 16.35
N SER A 80 -6.25 4.91 17.11
CA SER A 80 -6.05 3.55 16.57
C SER A 80 -7.30 3.01 15.89
N LYS A 81 -8.48 3.57 16.20
CA LYS A 81 -9.77 3.17 15.64
C LYS A 81 -10.33 4.26 14.74
N ALA A 82 -10.76 3.88 13.53
CA ALA A 82 -11.37 4.77 12.53
C ALA A 82 -10.62 6.10 12.34
N PHE A 83 -9.28 6.07 12.46
CA PHE A 83 -8.38 7.23 12.36
C PHE A 83 -8.65 8.36 13.38
N GLY A 84 -9.42 8.09 14.44
CA GLY A 84 -9.87 9.11 15.40
C GLY A 84 -10.89 10.11 14.82
N LEU A 85 -11.46 9.84 13.66
CA LEU A 85 -12.37 10.75 12.94
C LEU A 85 -13.84 10.46 13.20
N LEU A 86 -14.18 9.27 13.68
CA LEU A 86 -15.56 8.86 13.91
C LEU A 86 -15.96 8.97 15.38
N PRO A 87 -17.22 9.32 15.67
CA PRO A 87 -17.74 9.34 17.04
C PRO A 87 -17.71 7.93 17.64
N LYS A 88 -17.43 7.86 18.95
CA LYS A 88 -17.49 6.62 19.73
C LYS A 88 -18.88 5.98 19.59
N ASN A 89 -18.93 4.67 19.38
CA ASN A 89 -20.12 3.84 19.09
C ASN A 89 -20.63 3.88 17.64
N SER A 90 -19.83 4.30 16.67
CA SER A 90 -20.15 4.11 15.25
C SER A 90 -19.92 2.66 14.83
N ALA A 91 -20.76 2.12 13.93
CA ALA A 91 -20.55 0.78 13.34
C ALA A 91 -19.23 0.65 12.54
N PHE A 92 -18.61 1.77 12.20
CA PHE A 92 -17.33 1.85 11.51
C PHE A 92 -16.13 2.14 12.44
N GLU A 93 -16.34 2.11 13.76
CA GLU A 93 -15.27 2.25 14.75
C GLU A 93 -14.49 0.94 14.89
N VAL A 94 -13.78 0.59 13.81
CA VAL A 94 -12.91 -0.61 13.76
C VAL A 94 -11.44 -0.20 13.77
N PRO A 95 -10.54 -1.09 14.25
CA PRO A 95 -9.10 -0.86 14.23
C PRO A 95 -8.57 -0.47 12.85
N ASN A 96 -7.65 0.49 12.81
CA ASN A 96 -7.06 0.99 11.56
C ASN A 96 -6.33 -0.12 10.77
N CYS A 97 -5.82 -1.14 11.44
CA CYS A 97 -5.20 -2.31 10.83
C CYS A 97 -6.17 -3.14 9.97
N ILE A 98 -7.49 -3.13 10.27
CA ILE A 98 -8.50 -3.81 9.45
C ILE A 98 -8.67 -3.08 8.11
N TYR A 99 -8.73 -1.75 8.12
CA TYR A 99 -8.74 -0.95 6.89
C TYR A 99 -7.46 -1.15 6.07
N GLY A 100 -6.30 -1.23 6.76
CA GLY A 100 -5.02 -1.54 6.13
C GLY A 100 -5.02 -2.92 5.48
N THR A 101 -5.49 -3.95 6.17
CA THR A 101 -5.60 -5.32 5.64
C THR A 101 -6.47 -5.35 4.38
N LEU A 102 -7.64 -4.72 4.42
CA LEU A 102 -8.54 -4.63 3.27
C LEU A 102 -7.86 -3.92 2.09
N PHE A 103 -7.20 -2.80 2.36
CA PHE A 103 -6.44 -2.06 1.35
C PHE A 103 -5.35 -2.94 0.69
N TYR A 104 -4.53 -3.66 1.46
CA TYR A 104 -3.48 -4.53 0.92
C TYR A 104 -4.07 -5.69 0.11
N CYS A 105 -5.15 -6.31 0.55
CA CYS A 105 -5.86 -7.35 -0.21
C CYS A 105 -6.38 -6.80 -1.55
N ILE A 106 -6.98 -5.61 -1.56
CA ILE A 106 -7.43 -4.95 -2.79
C ILE A 106 -6.25 -4.68 -3.72
N MET A 107 -5.12 -4.17 -3.20
CA MET A 107 -3.93 -3.90 -4.00
C MET A 107 -3.35 -5.16 -4.63
N ILE A 108 -3.30 -6.27 -3.89
CA ILE A 108 -2.88 -7.58 -4.42
C ILE A 108 -3.82 -8.03 -5.53
N PHE A 109 -5.14 -7.96 -5.31
CA PHE A 109 -6.14 -8.34 -6.29
C PHE A 109 -6.04 -7.49 -7.56
N LEU A 110 -5.98 -6.17 -7.45
CA LEU A 110 -5.87 -5.27 -8.60
C LEU A 110 -4.55 -5.46 -9.36
N SER A 111 -3.48 -5.95 -8.71
CA SER A 111 -2.19 -6.19 -9.36
C SER A 111 -2.23 -7.30 -10.41
N THR A 112 -3.23 -8.20 -10.36
CA THR A 112 -3.42 -9.27 -11.34
C THR A 112 -3.88 -8.76 -12.71
N TYR A 113 -4.39 -7.54 -12.77
CA TYR A 113 -4.90 -6.94 -14.01
C TYR A 113 -3.89 -5.96 -14.62
N ASP A 114 -3.53 -6.16 -15.87
CA ASP A 114 -2.61 -5.30 -16.62
C ASP A 114 -3.34 -4.31 -17.52
N ASN A 115 -4.37 -3.65 -16.97
CA ASN A 115 -5.18 -2.63 -17.63
C ASN A 115 -4.85 -1.24 -17.08
N ILE A 116 -4.72 -0.24 -17.95
CA ILE A 116 -4.39 1.15 -17.57
C ILE A 116 -5.44 1.76 -16.61
N ALA A 117 -6.73 1.43 -16.81
CA ALA A 117 -7.80 1.92 -15.95
C ALA A 117 -7.65 1.36 -14.51
N VAL A 118 -7.33 0.06 -14.39
CA VAL A 118 -7.08 -0.58 -13.09
C VAL A 118 -5.87 0.01 -12.41
N VAL A 119 -4.79 0.27 -13.15
CA VAL A 119 -3.58 0.89 -12.57
C VAL A 119 -3.83 2.33 -12.14
N ARG A 120 -4.67 3.09 -12.84
CA ARG A 120 -5.11 4.42 -12.38
C ARG A 120 -5.90 4.32 -11.07
N LEU A 121 -6.80 3.33 -10.95
CA LEU A 121 -7.50 3.08 -9.68
C LEU A 121 -6.52 2.74 -8.55
N GLN A 122 -5.51 1.86 -8.80
CA GLN A 122 -4.46 1.58 -7.83
C GLN A 122 -3.73 2.85 -7.39
N LEU A 123 -3.41 3.76 -8.32
CA LEU A 123 -2.76 5.03 -8.00
C LEU A 123 -3.64 5.95 -7.14
N LEU A 124 -4.94 6.01 -7.40
CA LEU A 124 -5.89 6.77 -6.57
C LEU A 124 -5.95 6.21 -5.15
N LEU A 125 -6.04 4.88 -5.01
CA LEU A 125 -6.02 4.22 -3.69
C LEU A 125 -4.71 4.45 -2.95
N ASN A 126 -3.56 4.38 -3.65
CA ASN A 126 -2.26 4.68 -3.07
C ASN A 126 -2.16 6.15 -2.63
N ALA A 127 -2.66 7.09 -3.42
CA ALA A 127 -2.66 8.51 -3.05
C ALA A 127 -3.48 8.75 -1.77
N ALA A 128 -4.68 8.17 -1.68
CA ALA A 128 -5.50 8.23 -0.46
C ALA A 128 -4.76 7.61 0.74
N SER A 129 -4.12 6.46 0.55
CA SER A 129 -3.31 5.78 1.58
C SER A 129 -2.14 6.65 2.07
N LEU A 130 -1.42 7.33 1.16
CA LEU A 130 -0.32 8.23 1.54
C LEU A 130 -0.82 9.46 2.31
N ILE A 131 -1.95 10.04 1.93
CA ILE A 131 -2.57 11.14 2.68
C ILE A 131 -2.88 10.69 4.11
N THR A 132 -3.46 9.49 4.27
CA THR A 132 -3.73 8.90 5.58
C THR A 132 -2.44 8.65 6.36
N CYS A 133 -1.37 8.15 5.71
CA CYS A 133 -0.06 7.97 6.35
C CYS A 133 0.51 9.29 6.87
N VAL A 134 0.42 10.38 6.10
CA VAL A 134 0.89 11.71 6.52
C VAL A 134 0.08 12.21 7.72
N TYR A 135 -1.24 12.05 7.69
CA TYR A 135 -2.11 12.41 8.82
C TYR A 135 -1.75 11.62 10.09
N LEU A 136 -1.62 10.29 10.00
CA LEU A 136 -1.26 9.46 11.15
C LEU A 136 0.17 9.73 11.64
N ALA A 137 1.10 10.02 10.75
CA ALA A 137 2.46 10.42 11.13
C ALA A 137 2.46 11.77 11.89
N TYR A 138 1.63 12.73 11.47
CA TYR A 138 1.42 13.97 12.20
C TYR A 138 0.90 13.72 13.62
N LEU A 139 -0.14 12.89 13.77
CA LEU A 139 -0.67 12.52 15.09
C LEU A 139 0.38 11.82 15.96
N LEU A 140 1.16 10.91 15.38
CA LEU A 140 2.19 10.17 16.08
C LEU A 140 3.27 11.09 16.67
N ILE A 141 3.72 12.08 15.90
CA ILE A 141 4.82 12.98 16.28
C ILE A 141 4.34 14.11 17.18
N PHE A 142 3.21 14.77 16.84
CA PHE A 142 2.80 16.03 17.47
C PHE A 142 1.73 15.86 18.54
N VAL A 143 0.97 14.76 18.54
CA VAL A 143 -0.11 14.54 19.49
C VAL A 143 0.26 13.45 20.51
N LEU A 144 0.75 12.31 20.04
CA LEU A 144 1.11 11.18 20.92
C LEU A 144 2.52 11.32 21.50
N HIS A 145 3.42 12.04 20.82
CA HIS A 145 4.84 12.14 21.15
C HIS A 145 5.53 10.79 21.38
N ASP A 146 5.07 9.77 20.66
CA ASP A 146 5.55 8.40 20.72
C ASP A 146 6.08 7.93 19.36
N PHE A 147 7.01 6.97 19.39
CA PHE A 147 7.52 6.32 18.19
C PHE A 147 6.94 4.91 18.08
N CYS A 148 6.32 4.60 16.93
CA CYS A 148 5.73 3.29 16.66
C CYS A 148 6.40 2.66 15.44
N ILE A 149 7.22 1.62 15.63
CA ILE A 149 7.94 0.97 14.53
C ILE A 149 6.98 0.29 13.53
N VAL A 150 5.86 -0.25 14.02
CA VAL A 150 4.82 -0.86 13.19
C VAL A 150 4.19 0.20 12.27
N CYS A 151 3.90 1.40 12.81
CA CYS A 151 3.36 2.50 12.02
C CYS A 151 4.36 2.95 10.94
N VAL A 152 5.63 3.10 11.29
CA VAL A 152 6.69 3.45 10.31
C VAL A 152 6.80 2.37 9.24
N SER A 153 6.72 1.09 9.60
CA SER A 153 6.74 -0.02 8.64
C SER A 153 5.60 0.08 7.63
N THR A 154 4.37 0.42 8.08
CA THR A 154 3.23 0.61 7.17
C THR A 154 3.42 1.80 6.23
N TYR A 155 4.06 2.90 6.70
CA TYR A 155 4.35 4.05 5.84
C TYR A 155 5.36 3.68 4.73
N VAL A 156 6.39 2.92 5.06
CA VAL A 156 7.38 2.41 4.08
C VAL A 156 6.71 1.48 3.07
N ILE A 157 5.86 0.55 3.53
CA ILE A 157 5.12 -0.38 2.66
C ILE A 157 4.24 0.40 1.67
N ASN A 158 3.49 1.40 2.14
CA ASN A 158 2.62 2.22 1.29
C ASN A 158 3.41 3.06 0.29
N ALA A 159 4.57 3.60 0.67
CA ALA A 159 5.48 4.29 -0.25
C ALA A 159 6.01 3.33 -1.34
N CYS A 160 6.42 2.11 -0.97
CA CYS A 160 6.84 1.07 -1.93
C CYS A 160 5.72 0.68 -2.90
N LEU A 161 4.50 0.46 -2.42
CA LEU A 161 3.33 0.16 -3.26
C LEU A 161 3.05 1.29 -4.25
N THR A 162 3.13 2.53 -3.79
CA THR A 162 2.96 3.71 -4.64
C THR A 162 4.03 3.76 -5.74
N TYR A 163 5.30 3.57 -5.38
CA TYR A 163 6.40 3.54 -6.36
C TYR A 163 6.20 2.45 -7.41
N LEU A 164 5.85 1.23 -7.01
CA LEU A 164 5.61 0.11 -7.91
C LEU A 164 4.43 0.39 -8.85
N SER A 165 3.34 0.95 -8.33
CA SER A 165 2.17 1.32 -9.13
C SER A 165 2.47 2.44 -10.13
N LEU A 166 3.25 3.44 -9.77
CA LEU A 166 3.73 4.49 -10.69
C LEU A 166 4.58 3.90 -11.81
N LYS A 167 5.49 2.98 -11.47
CA LYS A 167 6.33 2.29 -12.45
C LYS A 167 5.49 1.45 -13.42
N LYS A 168 4.49 0.71 -12.89
CA LYS A 168 3.54 -0.05 -13.72
C LYS A 168 2.77 0.86 -14.67
N HIS A 169 2.25 1.98 -14.16
CA HIS A 169 1.53 2.96 -14.97
C HIS A 169 2.40 3.51 -16.12
N SER A 170 3.65 3.88 -15.80
CA SER A 170 4.60 4.40 -16.81
C SER A 170 4.87 3.40 -17.93
N LEU A 171 5.05 2.10 -17.59
CA LEU A 171 5.25 1.05 -18.58
C LEU A 171 4.02 0.87 -19.47
N LEU A 172 2.83 0.74 -18.89
CA LEU A 172 1.59 0.53 -19.66
C LEU A 172 1.26 1.74 -20.54
N ASN A 173 1.50 2.96 -20.07
CA ASN A 173 1.25 4.16 -20.85
C ASN A 173 2.18 4.29 -22.07
N LYS A 174 3.44 3.80 -21.96
CA LYS A 174 4.37 3.73 -23.10
C LYS A 174 3.91 2.78 -24.20
N LYS A 175 3.16 1.74 -23.86
CA LYS A 175 2.61 0.79 -24.84
C LYS A 175 1.44 1.35 -25.65
N GLN A 176 0.73 2.34 -25.10
CA GLN A 176 -0.44 2.93 -25.75
C GLN A 176 -0.10 4.09 -26.69
N LYS A 177 1.12 4.63 -26.61
CA LYS A 177 1.67 5.63 -27.53
C LYS A 177 2.42 4.99 -28.69
#